data_6b11dc5100256f8a7ee75e83ff0d6a97
#
_entry.id   6b11dc5100256f8a7ee75e83ff0d6a97
#
_cell.length_a   1.000
_cell.length_b   1.000
_cell.length_c   1.000
_cell.angle_alpha   90.00
_cell.angle_beta   90.00
_cell.angle_gamma   90.00
#
_symmetry.space_group_name_H-M   'P 1'
#
loop_
_entity.id
_entity.type
_entity.pdbx_description
1 polymer ?
#
loop_
_entity_poly.entity_id
_entity_poly.type
_entity_poly.pdbx_seq_one_letter_code
_entity_poly.pdbx_strand_id
1 'polypeptide(L)'
;LALQLMKIVVAASTTINTDPTPEKFFFVTTSETAAGTSLTIDAASFFQDDGNAATELPALATNNSYFNVYINGVLQMEGNSTYTPGATGVGSLVFSLPAGGDPILQSTSVVLEVVNFSPTANTTVST
;
A
#
# COMPACT_ATOMS: atom_id res chain seq x y z
N LEU A 1 2.37 55.94 37.28
CA LEU A 1 2.31 55.06 36.14
C LEU A 1 2.55 53.62 36.54
N ALA A 2 1.59 52.77 36.32
CA ALA A 2 1.73 51.33 36.56
C ALA A 2 2.54 50.66 35.43
N LEU A 3 3.44 49.80 35.81
CA LEU A 3 4.14 49.00 34.84
C LEU A 3 3.22 47.85 34.41
N GLN A 4 3.20 47.61 33.12
CA GLN A 4 2.42 46.53 32.51
C GLN A 4 3.34 45.43 32.05
N LEU A 5 2.88 44.20 32.18
CA LEU A 5 3.56 43.07 31.60
C LEU A 5 3.46 43.10 30.08
N MET A 6 4.57 43.28 29.43
CA MET A 6 4.63 43.25 27.98
C MET A 6 4.70 41.80 27.56
N LYS A 7 3.69 41.37 26.85
CA LYS A 7 3.54 39.96 26.51
C LYS A 7 2.97 39.85 25.10
N ILE A 8 3.61 38.98 24.32
CA ILE A 8 3.10 38.62 23.01
C ILE A 8 2.10 37.49 23.19
N VAL A 9 0.89 37.71 22.76
CA VAL A 9 -0.13 36.66 22.71
C VAL A 9 -0.07 36.03 21.33
N VAL A 10 0.25 34.74 21.30
CA VAL A 10 0.32 33.96 20.07
C VAL A 10 -0.69 32.84 20.17
N ALA A 11 -1.58 32.76 19.20
CA ALA A 11 -2.48 31.64 19.04
C ALA A 11 -2.14 30.91 17.76
N ALA A 12 -2.00 29.59 17.85
CA ALA A 12 -1.77 28.74 16.70
C ALA A 12 -2.88 27.71 16.61
N SER A 13 -3.36 27.50 15.40
CA SER A 13 -4.36 26.48 15.09
C SER A 13 -3.84 25.65 13.93
N THR A 14 -3.84 24.32 14.09
CA THR A 14 -3.37 23.40 13.07
C THR A 14 -4.46 22.41 12.74
N THR A 15 -4.74 22.26 11.45
CA THR A 15 -5.61 21.22 10.92
C THR A 15 -4.76 20.25 10.14
N ILE A 16 -4.89 18.96 10.44
CA ILE A 16 -4.14 17.90 9.78
C ILE A 16 -5.12 16.96 9.11
N ASN A 17 -4.89 16.70 7.81
CA ASN A 17 -5.59 15.67 7.05
C ASN A 17 -4.59 14.61 6.66
N THR A 18 -4.92 13.34 6.86
CA THR A 18 -4.03 12.22 6.54
C THR A 18 -4.08 11.84 5.06
N ASP A 19 -5.21 12.12 4.40
CA ASP A 19 -5.44 11.92 2.97
C ASP A 19 -4.94 10.55 2.45
N PRO A 20 -5.52 9.44 2.95
CA PRO A 20 -5.14 8.12 2.46
C PRO A 20 -5.67 7.89 1.04
N THR A 21 -4.85 7.25 0.21
CA THR A 21 -5.24 6.80 -1.12
C THR A 21 -5.09 5.28 -1.16
N PRO A 22 -6.16 4.53 -0.86
CA PRO A 22 -6.14 3.08 -0.97
C PRO A 22 -6.35 2.66 -2.42
N GLU A 23 -5.56 1.68 -2.86
CA GLU A 23 -5.71 1.05 -4.16
C GLU A 23 -5.65 -0.46 -3.98
N LYS A 24 -6.57 -1.17 -4.63
CA LYS A 24 -6.62 -2.62 -4.56
C LYS A 24 -6.44 -3.23 -5.93
N PHE A 25 -5.68 -4.31 -5.96
CA PHE A 25 -5.38 -5.05 -7.18
C PHE A 25 -5.75 -6.51 -6.95
N PHE A 26 -6.36 -7.11 -7.96
CA PHE A 26 -6.94 -8.45 -7.86
C PHE A 26 -6.33 -9.35 -8.92
N PHE A 27 -5.98 -10.55 -8.51
CA PHE A 27 -5.47 -11.59 -9.41
C PHE A 27 -6.04 -12.94 -9.01
N VAL A 28 -6.36 -13.77 -10.00
CA VAL A 28 -6.75 -15.16 -9.77
C VAL A 28 -5.69 -16.05 -10.41
N THR A 29 -5.13 -16.96 -9.63
CA THR A 29 -4.05 -17.83 -10.10
C THR A 29 -4.52 -18.71 -11.26
N THR A 30 -3.67 -18.85 -12.27
CA THR A 30 -3.95 -19.66 -13.46
C THR A 30 -3.32 -21.05 -13.38
N SER A 31 -2.43 -21.26 -12.43
CA SER A 31 -1.76 -22.54 -12.19
C SER A 31 -1.37 -22.65 -10.72
N GLU A 32 -1.05 -23.86 -10.28
CA GLU A 32 -0.56 -24.12 -8.93
C GLU A 32 0.87 -23.59 -8.76
N THR A 33 1.14 -22.98 -7.60
CA THR A 33 2.49 -22.64 -7.17
C THR A 33 2.88 -23.57 -6.03
N ALA A 34 3.91 -24.37 -6.26
CA ALA A 34 4.36 -25.36 -5.27
C ALA A 34 5.04 -24.71 -4.07
N ALA A 35 4.96 -25.36 -2.91
CA ALA A 35 5.70 -24.95 -1.72
C ALA A 35 7.20 -24.84 -2.02
N GLY A 36 7.86 -23.85 -1.43
CA GLY A 36 9.29 -23.60 -1.67
C GLY A 36 9.61 -22.87 -2.97
N THR A 37 8.60 -22.49 -3.74
CA THR A 37 8.74 -21.70 -4.96
C THR A 37 8.08 -20.32 -4.79
N SER A 38 8.15 -19.50 -5.82
CA SER A 38 7.59 -18.15 -5.78
C SER A 38 6.49 -17.98 -6.83
N LEU A 39 5.45 -17.23 -6.44
CA LEU A 39 4.44 -16.73 -7.35
C LEU A 39 4.81 -15.31 -7.74
N THR A 40 5.01 -15.06 -9.04
CA THR A 40 5.30 -13.73 -9.57
C THR A 40 4.12 -13.23 -10.37
N ILE A 41 3.62 -12.06 -10.03
CA ILE A 41 2.48 -11.42 -10.69
C ILE A 41 2.94 -10.08 -11.24
N ASP A 42 2.95 -9.94 -12.57
CA ASP A 42 3.26 -8.67 -13.23
C ASP A 42 2.11 -7.68 -13.06
N ALA A 43 2.43 -6.38 -13.11
CA ALA A 43 1.43 -5.31 -13.00
C ALA A 43 0.25 -5.51 -13.96
N ALA A 44 0.52 -5.89 -15.19
CA ALA A 44 -0.52 -6.09 -16.21
C ALA A 44 -1.45 -7.29 -15.94
N SER A 45 -1.06 -8.20 -15.05
CA SER A 45 -1.87 -9.36 -14.69
C SER A 45 -2.92 -9.05 -13.62
N PHE A 46 -2.80 -7.92 -12.96
CA PHE A 46 -3.78 -7.47 -11.97
C PHE A 46 -4.96 -6.75 -12.61
N PHE A 47 -6.09 -6.81 -11.94
CA PHE A 47 -7.25 -5.97 -12.21
C PHE A 47 -7.41 -4.94 -11.10
N GLN A 48 -7.87 -3.75 -11.46
CA GLN A 48 -8.20 -2.69 -10.51
C GLN A 48 -9.60 -2.87 -9.93
N ASP A 49 -9.96 -2.08 -8.93
CA ASP A 49 -11.28 -2.09 -8.30
C ASP A 49 -12.44 -1.83 -9.29
N ASP A 50 -12.18 -1.14 -10.38
CA ASP A 50 -13.17 -0.85 -11.42
C ASP A 50 -13.32 -1.99 -12.45
N GLY A 51 -12.58 -3.08 -12.30
CA GLY A 51 -12.60 -4.22 -13.21
C GLY A 51 -11.69 -4.08 -14.42
N ASN A 52 -11.04 -2.93 -14.61
CA ASN A 52 -10.10 -2.74 -15.71
C ASN A 52 -8.74 -3.36 -15.36
N ALA A 53 -8.00 -3.76 -16.39
CA ALA A 53 -6.63 -4.23 -16.22
C ALA A 53 -5.74 -3.11 -15.66
N ALA A 54 -4.89 -3.45 -14.70
CA ALA A 54 -3.92 -2.51 -14.16
C ALA A 54 -2.84 -2.22 -15.22
N THR A 55 -2.40 -0.97 -15.29
CA THR A 55 -1.32 -0.55 -16.18
C THR A 55 0.00 -0.36 -15.44
N GLU A 56 -0.09 -0.13 -14.15
CA GLU A 56 1.06 0.05 -13.28
C GLU A 56 0.71 -0.27 -11.84
N LEU A 57 1.73 -0.55 -11.04
CA LEU A 57 1.61 -0.61 -9.58
C LEU A 57 2.16 0.70 -9.00
N PRO A 58 1.46 1.32 -8.05
CA PRO A 58 1.84 2.63 -7.55
C PRO A 58 3.15 2.61 -6.77
N ALA A 59 3.89 3.72 -6.83
CA ALA A 59 5.04 3.93 -5.96
C ALA A 59 4.57 4.01 -4.50
N LEU A 60 5.44 3.57 -3.58
CA LEU A 60 5.18 3.67 -2.15
C LEU A 60 5.76 4.98 -1.62
N ALA A 61 4.92 5.82 -1.03
CA ALA A 61 5.36 7.07 -0.40
C ALA A 61 6.31 6.74 0.76
N THR A 62 7.47 7.37 0.77
CA THR A 62 8.51 7.11 1.77
C THR A 62 7.97 7.41 3.19
N ASN A 63 8.01 6.41 4.06
CA ASN A 63 7.52 6.48 5.43
C ASN A 63 6.02 6.83 5.58
N ASN A 64 5.28 6.85 4.48
CA ASN A 64 3.86 7.21 4.46
C ASN A 64 3.05 6.25 3.61
N SER A 65 3.37 4.97 3.67
CA SER A 65 2.67 3.96 2.89
C SER A 65 2.78 2.59 3.54
N TYR A 66 1.88 1.72 3.16
CA TYR A 66 2.00 0.29 3.44
C TYR A 66 1.29 -0.51 2.34
N PHE A 67 1.58 -1.79 2.27
CA PHE A 67 0.83 -2.71 1.43
C PHE A 67 0.51 -3.99 2.19
N ASN A 68 -0.58 -4.63 1.82
CA ASN A 68 -1.00 -5.92 2.35
C ASN A 68 -1.30 -6.88 1.21
N VAL A 69 -0.97 -8.14 1.41
CA VAL A 69 -1.26 -9.21 0.46
C VAL A 69 -2.20 -10.21 1.13
N TYR A 70 -3.30 -10.49 0.47
CA TYR A 70 -4.28 -11.49 0.89
C TYR A 70 -4.30 -12.64 -0.11
N ILE A 71 -4.17 -13.85 0.37
CA ILE A 71 -4.28 -15.05 -0.44
C ILE A 71 -5.47 -15.85 0.07
N ASN A 72 -6.43 -16.09 -0.80
CA ASN A 72 -7.70 -16.73 -0.46
C ASN A 72 -8.39 -16.03 0.73
N GLY A 73 -8.32 -14.68 0.76
CA GLY A 73 -8.94 -13.87 1.82
C GLY A 73 -8.14 -13.78 3.12
N VAL A 74 -6.98 -14.42 3.20
CA VAL A 74 -6.15 -14.43 4.41
C VAL A 74 -4.95 -13.51 4.24
N LEU A 75 -4.78 -12.57 5.17
CA LEU A 75 -3.64 -11.66 5.19
C LEU A 75 -2.35 -12.46 5.39
N GLN A 76 -1.37 -12.19 4.54
CA GLN A 76 -0.06 -12.83 4.57
C GLN A 76 0.97 -11.97 5.30
N MET A 77 1.99 -12.62 5.84
CA MET A 77 3.12 -11.93 6.47
C MET A 77 3.91 -11.14 5.41
N GLU A 78 4.24 -9.90 5.73
CA GLU A 78 4.94 -9.01 4.81
C GLU A 78 6.27 -9.58 4.32
N GLY A 79 7.01 -10.28 5.18
CA GLY A 79 8.32 -10.84 4.84
C GLY A 79 8.31 -11.88 3.71
N ASN A 80 7.14 -12.42 3.35
CA ASN A 80 7.00 -13.35 2.24
C ASN A 80 6.73 -12.65 0.90
N SER A 81 6.56 -11.34 0.91
CA SER A 81 6.18 -10.54 -0.27
C SER A 81 7.30 -9.60 -0.66
N THR A 82 7.52 -9.46 -1.96
CA THR A 82 8.37 -8.42 -2.53
C THR A 82 7.55 -7.61 -3.51
N TYR A 83 7.37 -6.33 -3.20
CA TYR A 83 6.61 -5.39 -4.01
C TYR A 83 7.55 -4.51 -4.81
N THR A 84 7.36 -4.49 -6.12
CA THR A 84 8.11 -3.60 -7.02
C THR A 84 7.11 -2.69 -7.72
N PRO A 85 7.17 -1.36 -7.50
CA PRO A 85 6.31 -0.43 -8.23
C PRO A 85 6.77 -0.32 -9.68
N GLY A 86 5.87 0.09 -10.55
CA GLY A 86 6.17 0.36 -11.94
C GLY A 86 5.11 -0.14 -12.90
N ALA A 87 5.33 0.17 -14.17
CA ALA A 87 4.46 -0.21 -15.28
C ALA A 87 4.64 -1.69 -15.66
N THR A 88 3.84 -2.13 -16.62
CA THR A 88 3.95 -3.46 -17.21
C THR A 88 5.40 -3.82 -17.54
N GLY A 89 5.84 -4.98 -17.09
CA GLY A 89 7.21 -5.47 -17.29
C GLY A 89 8.21 -4.98 -16.24
N VAL A 90 7.84 -4.02 -15.40
CA VAL A 90 8.67 -3.49 -14.29
C VAL A 90 7.99 -3.75 -12.94
N GLY A 91 6.74 -3.29 -12.78
CA GLY A 91 5.96 -3.48 -11.58
C GLY A 91 5.56 -4.94 -11.39
N SER A 92 5.74 -5.47 -10.19
CA SER A 92 5.37 -6.85 -9.87
C SER A 92 5.18 -7.06 -8.38
N LEU A 93 4.43 -8.11 -8.06
CA LEU A 93 4.36 -8.67 -6.73
C LEU A 93 4.93 -10.09 -6.78
N VAL A 94 5.91 -10.37 -5.96
CA VAL A 94 6.47 -11.72 -5.80
C VAL A 94 6.13 -12.21 -4.41
N PHE A 95 5.44 -13.34 -4.33
CA PHE A 95 5.14 -14.00 -3.08
C PHE A 95 5.95 -15.30 -2.99
N SER A 96 6.80 -15.40 -1.98
CA SER A 96 7.66 -16.56 -1.75
C SER A 96 6.99 -17.52 -0.80
N LEU A 97 6.74 -18.75 -1.27
CA LEU A 97 6.15 -19.79 -0.44
C LEU A 97 7.25 -20.48 0.36
N PRO A 98 7.07 -20.61 1.69
CA PRO A 98 8.04 -21.35 2.49
C PRO A 98 8.09 -22.83 2.10
N ALA A 99 9.27 -23.42 2.20
CA ALA A 99 9.44 -24.86 2.01
C ALA A 99 8.70 -25.61 3.13
N GLY A 100 8.01 -26.68 2.76
CA GLY A 100 7.24 -27.48 3.73
C GLY A 100 5.88 -26.91 4.09
N GLY A 101 5.49 -25.77 3.50
CA GLY A 101 4.16 -25.20 3.63
C GLY A 101 3.18 -25.76 2.60
N ASP A 102 2.00 -25.15 2.55
CA ASP A 102 0.99 -25.51 1.56
C ASP A 102 1.26 -24.79 0.22
N PRO A 103 0.90 -25.42 -0.92
CA PRO A 103 0.97 -24.77 -2.21
C PRO A 103 -0.19 -23.76 -2.36
N ILE A 104 -0.04 -22.83 -3.32
CA ILE A 104 -1.16 -22.01 -3.79
C ILE A 104 -1.79 -22.74 -4.96
N LEU A 105 -3.05 -23.13 -4.81
CA LEU A 105 -3.77 -23.87 -5.84
C LEU A 105 -4.18 -22.95 -6.99
N GLN A 106 -4.46 -23.56 -8.14
CA GLN A 106 -5.10 -22.87 -9.26
C GLN A 106 -6.44 -22.27 -8.85
N SER A 107 -6.80 -21.13 -9.45
CA SER A 107 -8.06 -20.42 -9.19
C SER A 107 -8.16 -19.85 -7.76
N THR A 108 -7.04 -19.58 -7.15
CA THR A 108 -6.95 -18.90 -5.85
C THR A 108 -6.91 -17.38 -6.06
N SER A 109 -7.71 -16.64 -5.29
CA SER A 109 -7.71 -15.18 -5.34
C SER A 109 -6.51 -14.62 -4.58
N VAL A 110 -5.86 -13.63 -5.17
CA VAL A 110 -4.79 -12.83 -4.57
C VAL A 110 -5.22 -11.38 -4.62
N VAL A 111 -5.20 -10.71 -3.48
CA VAL A 111 -5.52 -9.29 -3.38
C VAL A 111 -4.30 -8.56 -2.86
N LEU A 112 -3.87 -7.54 -3.59
CA LEU A 112 -2.84 -6.60 -3.17
C LEU A 112 -3.52 -5.28 -2.83
N GLU A 113 -3.37 -4.85 -1.59
CA GLU A 113 -3.84 -3.54 -1.13
C GLU A 113 -2.64 -2.64 -0.91
N VAL A 114 -2.64 -1.49 -1.56
CA VAL A 114 -1.60 -0.47 -1.41
C VAL A 114 -2.24 0.79 -0.86
N VAL A 115 -1.72 1.30 0.23
CA VAL A 115 -2.21 2.55 0.83
C VAL A 115 -1.08 3.55 0.92
N ASN A 116 -1.24 4.67 0.23
CA ASN A 116 -0.35 5.81 0.29
C ASN A 116 -1.04 6.94 1.03
N PHE A 117 -0.29 7.67 1.83
CA PHE A 117 -0.76 8.86 2.52
C PHE A 117 -0.09 10.09 1.91
N SER A 118 -0.89 11.14 1.70
CA SER A 118 -0.39 12.45 1.26
C SER A 118 -0.86 13.49 2.28
N PRO A 119 -0.33 13.44 3.51
CA PRO A 119 -0.83 14.29 4.58
C PRO A 119 -0.62 15.76 4.27
N THR A 120 -1.60 16.57 4.66
CA THR A 120 -1.53 18.02 4.56
C THR A 120 -1.74 18.62 5.94
N ALA A 121 -1.09 19.74 6.20
CA ALA A 121 -1.26 20.50 7.42
C ALA A 121 -1.44 21.97 7.07
N ASN A 122 -2.48 22.58 7.67
CA ASN A 122 -2.70 24.01 7.60
C ASN A 122 -2.53 24.58 9.00
N THR A 123 -1.60 25.51 9.14
CA THR A 123 -1.34 26.17 10.42
C THR A 123 -1.60 27.64 10.26
N THR A 124 -2.45 28.16 11.16
CA THR A 124 -2.74 29.59 11.25
C THR A 124 -2.15 30.09 12.56
N VAL A 125 -1.35 31.15 12.47
CA VAL A 125 -0.76 31.82 13.63
C VAL A 125 -1.33 33.23 13.70
N SER A 126 -1.81 33.59 14.87
CA SER A 126 -2.37 34.90 15.15
C SER A 126 -1.61 35.53 16.30
N THR A 127 -1.24 36.79 16.17
CA THR A 127 -0.53 37.55 17.22
C THR A 127 -1.30 38.77 17.65
#